data_ddcd5cb0828c7c62b8b8d22f6497e18b
#
_entry.id   ddcd5cb0828c7c62b8b8d22f6497e18b
#
_cell.length_a   1.000
_cell.length_b   1.000
_cell.length_c   1.000
_cell.angle_alpha   90.00
_cell.angle_beta   90.00
_cell.angle_gamma   90.00
#
_symmetry.space_group_name_H-M   'P 1'
#
loop_
_entity.id
_entity.type
_entity.pdbx_description
1 polymer ?
#
loop_
_entity_poly.entity_id
_entity_poly.type
_entity_poly.pdbx_seq_one_letter_code
_entity_poly.pdbx_strand_id
1 'polypeptide(L)'
;WGFGWEMGPFEVLDSIGLEYFTTRLKKEGKTIPSFISEMINNGFSSIYVYRDGSKYCYCPKTKDYIQIKNHKKELSFQLLKNNNNIINKHWSASLVDLGEGVAGIELHSVLKPELNPIDGSLTQMLAYGLQWVKDNNYKGLVISGDGNNFCAGANLNLILEAAQQKNFAVIEKLTNSLQQVFQAMKYS
;
A
#
# COMPACT_ATOMS: atom_id res chain seq x y z
N TRP A 1 -12.89 -9.79 -11.54
CA TRP A 1 -14.28 -9.37 -11.77
C TRP A 1 -15.22 -10.06 -10.78
N GLY A 2 -14.76 -10.56 -9.69
CA GLY A 2 -15.54 -11.36 -8.78
C GLY A 2 -16.30 -10.50 -7.78
N PHE A 3 -16.34 -10.99 -6.57
CA PHE A 3 -17.09 -10.43 -5.47
C PHE A 3 -16.41 -9.24 -4.78
N GLY A 4 -15.36 -8.65 -5.37
CA GLY A 4 -14.61 -7.55 -4.78
C GLY A 4 -13.81 -7.95 -3.53
N TRP A 5 -13.42 -9.21 -3.41
CA TRP A 5 -12.59 -9.69 -2.32
C TRP A 5 -11.15 -9.18 -2.47
N GLU A 6 -10.54 -8.79 -1.36
CA GLU A 6 -9.16 -8.32 -1.30
C GLU A 6 -8.16 -9.42 -1.64
N MET A 7 -8.51 -10.68 -1.34
CA MET A 7 -7.66 -11.85 -1.57
C MET A 7 -8.26 -12.78 -2.61
N GLY A 8 -7.43 -13.24 -3.53
CA GLY A 8 -7.81 -14.31 -4.45
C GLY A 8 -7.90 -15.68 -3.75
N PRO A 9 -8.56 -16.68 -4.38
CA PRO A 9 -8.75 -18.01 -3.76
C PRO A 9 -7.46 -18.68 -3.31
N PHE A 10 -6.38 -18.54 -4.06
CA PHE A 10 -5.08 -19.11 -3.72
C PHE A 10 -4.34 -18.35 -2.64
N GLU A 11 -4.56 -17.03 -2.53
CA GLU A 11 -4.03 -16.23 -1.42
C GLU A 11 -4.74 -16.56 -0.10
N VAL A 12 -6.06 -16.77 -0.15
CA VAL A 12 -6.81 -17.31 0.99
C VAL A 12 -6.29 -18.67 1.40
N LEU A 13 -6.00 -19.54 0.43
CA LEU A 13 -5.47 -20.88 0.68
C LEU A 13 -4.09 -20.84 1.36
N ASP A 14 -3.21 -19.95 0.92
CA ASP A 14 -1.91 -19.72 1.55
C ASP A 14 -2.05 -19.17 2.98
N SER A 15 -3.03 -18.28 3.21
CA SER A 15 -3.31 -17.74 4.55
C SER A 15 -3.84 -18.80 5.52
N ILE A 16 -4.63 -19.76 5.03
CA ILE A 16 -5.10 -20.90 5.82
C ILE A 16 -3.96 -21.91 6.07
N GLY A 17 -3.05 -22.04 5.14
CA GLY A 17 -1.96 -23.01 5.11
C GLY A 17 -2.31 -24.30 4.39
N LEU A 18 -1.46 -24.73 3.47
CA LEU A 18 -1.69 -25.91 2.62
C LEU A 18 -1.78 -27.20 3.44
N GLU A 19 -0.98 -27.36 4.48
CA GLU A 19 -1.03 -28.54 5.37
C GLU A 19 -2.35 -28.65 6.13
N TYR A 20 -2.82 -27.55 6.68
CA TYR A 20 -4.10 -27.51 7.35
C TYR A 20 -5.24 -27.83 6.39
N PHE A 21 -5.24 -27.22 5.22
CA PHE A 21 -6.23 -27.43 4.17
C PHE A 21 -6.28 -28.90 3.73
N THR A 22 -5.13 -29.51 3.42
CA THR A 22 -5.08 -30.90 2.98
C THR A 22 -5.48 -31.90 4.07
N THR A 23 -5.12 -31.61 5.32
CA THR A 23 -5.56 -32.41 6.48
C THR A 23 -7.06 -32.35 6.65
N ARG A 24 -7.67 -31.18 6.45
CA ARG A 24 -9.12 -31.00 6.51
C ARG A 24 -9.82 -31.75 5.40
N LEU A 25 -9.35 -31.66 4.16
CA LEU A 25 -9.92 -32.44 3.05
C LEU A 25 -9.88 -33.95 3.30
N LYS A 26 -8.75 -34.47 3.81
CA LYS A 26 -8.63 -35.90 4.18
C LYS A 26 -9.67 -36.31 5.21
N LYS A 27 -9.87 -35.50 6.27
CA LYS A 27 -10.88 -35.79 7.31
C LYS A 27 -12.30 -35.78 6.76
N GLU A 28 -12.58 -34.97 5.74
CA GLU A 28 -13.88 -34.88 5.07
C GLU A 28 -14.07 -35.90 3.95
N GLY A 29 -13.10 -36.78 3.72
CA GLY A 29 -13.14 -37.77 2.62
C GLY A 29 -13.06 -37.15 1.22
N LYS A 30 -12.57 -35.92 1.11
CA LYS A 30 -12.46 -35.20 -0.16
C LYS A 30 -11.09 -35.40 -0.81
N THR A 31 -11.08 -35.39 -2.12
CA THR A 31 -9.84 -35.53 -2.91
C THR A 31 -9.00 -34.24 -2.82
N ILE A 32 -7.72 -34.39 -2.54
CA ILE A 32 -6.77 -33.30 -2.60
C ILE A 32 -6.41 -33.01 -4.06
N PRO A 33 -6.45 -31.74 -4.53
CA PRO A 33 -6.00 -31.39 -5.87
C PRO A 33 -4.55 -31.85 -6.11
N SER A 34 -4.31 -32.50 -7.25
CA SER A 34 -3.01 -33.11 -7.56
C SER A 34 -1.85 -32.13 -7.47
N PHE A 35 -2.03 -30.90 -7.96
CA PHE A 35 -0.97 -29.88 -7.91
C PHE A 35 -0.58 -29.50 -6.47
N ILE A 36 -1.53 -29.48 -5.52
CA ILE A 36 -1.25 -29.19 -4.10
C ILE A 36 -0.46 -30.35 -3.48
N SER A 37 -0.86 -31.59 -3.77
CA SER A 37 -0.12 -32.76 -3.31
C SER A 37 1.31 -32.77 -3.85
N GLU A 38 1.48 -32.43 -5.11
CA GLU A 38 2.80 -32.34 -5.75
C GLU A 38 3.66 -31.23 -5.16
N MET A 39 3.08 -30.05 -4.89
CA MET A 39 3.77 -28.97 -4.20
C MET A 39 4.34 -29.41 -2.85
N ILE A 40 3.48 -29.98 -2.00
CA ILE A 40 3.87 -30.40 -0.65
C ILE A 40 4.96 -31.49 -0.72
N ASN A 41 4.82 -32.46 -1.63
CA ASN A 41 5.80 -33.51 -1.83
C ASN A 41 7.18 -32.99 -2.30
N ASN A 42 7.19 -31.86 -3.00
CA ASN A 42 8.40 -31.17 -3.43
C ASN A 42 8.93 -30.15 -2.40
N GLY A 43 8.35 -30.10 -1.20
CA GLY A 43 8.80 -29.23 -0.10
C GLY A 43 8.30 -27.79 -0.18
N PHE A 44 7.31 -27.49 -1.01
CA PHE A 44 6.70 -26.15 -1.11
C PHE A 44 5.49 -26.03 -0.17
N SER A 45 5.46 -24.98 0.63
CA SER A 45 4.41 -24.74 1.64
C SER A 45 3.41 -23.65 1.28
N SER A 46 3.66 -22.88 0.21
CA SER A 46 2.82 -21.75 -0.23
C SER A 46 2.75 -21.66 -1.73
N ILE A 47 1.61 -21.24 -2.27
CA ILE A 47 1.42 -21.01 -3.72
C ILE A 47 2.12 -19.73 -4.14
N TYR A 48 2.07 -18.69 -3.31
CA TYR A 48 2.75 -17.43 -3.55
C TYR A 48 3.86 -17.19 -2.53
N VAL A 49 4.97 -16.63 -2.98
CA VAL A 49 6.06 -16.14 -2.11
C VAL A 49 6.52 -14.78 -2.57
N TYR A 50 7.04 -13.98 -1.64
CA TYR A 50 7.63 -12.68 -1.92
C TYR A 50 9.12 -12.75 -1.70
N ARG A 51 9.92 -12.34 -2.68
CA ARG A 51 11.38 -12.30 -2.64
C ARG A 51 11.83 -11.01 -3.32
N ASP A 52 12.70 -10.26 -2.68
CA ASP A 52 13.29 -9.02 -3.23
C ASP A 52 12.25 -8.06 -3.83
N GLY A 53 11.14 -7.85 -3.11
CA GLY A 53 10.05 -6.98 -3.54
C GLY A 53 9.20 -7.49 -4.72
N SER A 54 9.47 -8.70 -5.20
CA SER A 54 8.72 -9.33 -6.30
C SER A 54 7.85 -10.47 -5.80
N LYS A 55 6.67 -10.63 -6.39
CA LYS A 55 5.76 -11.74 -6.12
C LYS A 55 6.08 -12.90 -7.08
N TYR A 56 6.16 -14.10 -6.55
CA TYR A 56 6.36 -15.34 -7.30
C TYR A 56 5.18 -16.27 -7.06
N CYS A 57 4.85 -17.12 -8.03
CA CYS A 57 3.88 -18.20 -7.86
C CYS A 57 4.50 -19.55 -8.19
N TYR A 58 4.05 -20.58 -7.49
CA TYR A 58 4.43 -21.95 -7.84
C TYR A 58 3.89 -22.32 -9.23
N CYS A 59 4.77 -22.83 -10.08
CA CYS A 59 4.43 -23.31 -11.42
C CYS A 59 4.49 -24.85 -11.47
N PRO A 60 3.36 -25.55 -11.67
CA PRO A 60 3.35 -27.01 -11.72
C PRO A 60 4.19 -27.59 -12.86
N LYS A 61 4.41 -26.83 -13.95
CA LYS A 61 5.21 -27.29 -15.10
C LYS A 61 6.70 -27.34 -14.79
N THR A 62 7.22 -26.30 -14.13
CA THR A 62 8.64 -26.21 -13.76
C THR A 62 8.93 -26.81 -12.41
N LYS A 63 7.89 -27.08 -11.59
CA LYS A 63 7.96 -27.53 -10.20
C LYS A 63 8.78 -26.58 -9.32
N ASP A 64 8.71 -25.29 -9.59
CA ASP A 64 9.43 -24.24 -8.90
C ASP A 64 8.65 -22.93 -8.96
N TYR A 65 9.10 -21.92 -8.19
CA TYR A 65 8.53 -20.59 -8.22
C TYR A 65 8.96 -19.83 -9.46
N ILE A 66 8.00 -19.26 -10.16
CA ILE A 66 8.22 -18.31 -11.25
C ILE A 66 7.78 -16.92 -10.85
N GLN A 67 8.55 -15.92 -11.23
CA GLN A 67 8.20 -14.54 -10.96
C GLN A 67 6.93 -14.15 -11.71
N ILE A 68 5.96 -13.60 -10.96
CA ILE A 68 4.81 -12.94 -11.57
C ILE A 68 5.32 -11.62 -12.13
N LYS A 69 5.33 -11.49 -13.45
CA LYS A 69 5.65 -10.22 -14.09
C LYS A 69 4.53 -9.25 -13.79
N ASN A 70 4.81 -8.23 -12.99
CA ASN A 70 3.91 -7.10 -12.84
C ASN A 70 3.64 -6.52 -14.24
N HIS A 71 2.43 -6.06 -14.50
CA HIS A 71 2.17 -5.31 -15.71
C HIS A 71 3.14 -4.13 -15.74
N LYS A 72 3.81 -3.91 -16.87
CA LYS A 72 4.81 -2.82 -17.07
C LYS A 72 4.28 -1.42 -16.70
N LYS A 73 3.00 -1.30 -16.38
CA LYS A 73 2.29 -0.07 -16.00
C LYS A 73 1.91 0.02 -14.52
N GLU A 74 2.19 -1.01 -13.71
CA GLU A 74 1.95 -0.96 -12.27
C GLU A 74 3.18 -0.37 -11.58
N LEU A 75 3.00 0.78 -10.95
CA LEU A 75 4.01 1.42 -10.09
C LEU A 75 3.74 0.99 -8.65
N SER A 76 4.77 0.55 -7.95
CA SER A 76 4.77 0.33 -6.50
C SER A 76 5.72 1.34 -5.86
N PHE A 77 5.23 2.09 -4.87
CA PHE A 77 6.05 3.01 -4.11
C PHE A 77 7.18 2.29 -3.38
N GLN A 78 6.94 1.07 -2.91
CA GLN A 78 7.98 0.27 -2.25
C GLN A 78 9.16 -0.03 -3.19
N LEU A 79 8.88 -0.41 -4.44
CA LEU A 79 9.94 -0.65 -5.44
C LEU A 79 10.70 0.63 -5.79
N LEU A 80 9.99 1.74 -5.95
CA LEU A 80 10.59 3.04 -6.24
C LEU A 80 11.49 3.51 -5.09
N LYS A 81 11.06 3.32 -3.85
CA LYS A 81 11.87 3.66 -2.66
C LYS A 81 13.14 2.82 -2.57
N ASN A 82 13.06 1.54 -2.90
CA ASN A 82 14.23 0.65 -2.93
C ASN A 82 15.24 1.07 -4.03
N ASN A 83 14.78 1.74 -5.07
CA ASN A 83 15.61 2.26 -6.18
C ASN A 83 16.13 3.69 -5.94
N ASN A 84 16.07 4.20 -4.71
CA ASN A 84 16.50 5.55 -4.32
C ASN A 84 15.75 6.70 -5.01
N ASN A 85 14.51 6.51 -5.42
CA ASN A 85 13.68 7.53 -6.05
C ASN A 85 13.00 8.47 -5.03
N ILE A 86 13.37 8.40 -3.74
CA ILE A 86 12.81 9.26 -2.69
C ILE A 86 13.39 10.67 -2.85
N ILE A 87 12.51 11.66 -3.04
CA ILE A 87 12.84 13.08 -3.08
C ILE A 87 12.84 13.66 -1.66
N ASN A 88 11.79 13.37 -0.91
CA ASN A 88 11.66 13.80 0.48
C ASN A 88 10.81 12.80 1.28
N LYS A 89 11.05 12.68 2.58
CA LYS A 89 10.33 11.76 3.45
C LYS A 89 9.95 12.44 4.76
N HIS A 90 8.66 12.36 5.08
CA HIS A 90 8.10 12.74 6.36
C HIS A 90 7.58 11.50 7.11
N TRP A 91 7.02 11.71 8.30
CA TRP A 91 6.52 10.63 9.15
C TRP A 91 5.35 9.84 8.52
N SER A 92 4.41 10.53 7.88
CA SER A 92 3.17 9.94 7.34
C SER A 92 3.10 9.95 5.83
N ALA A 93 4.10 10.49 5.13
CA ALA A 93 4.13 10.58 3.69
C ALA A 93 5.55 10.72 3.13
N SER A 94 5.75 10.28 1.89
CA SER A 94 7.00 10.45 1.13
C SER A 94 6.71 11.04 -0.25
N LEU A 95 7.57 11.95 -0.72
CA LEU A 95 7.58 12.41 -2.09
C LEU A 95 8.60 11.58 -2.88
N VAL A 96 8.14 10.97 -3.97
CA VAL A 96 8.90 10.01 -4.79
C VAL A 96 8.86 10.43 -6.25
N ASP A 97 9.96 10.28 -6.95
CA ASP A 97 9.99 10.41 -8.41
C ASP A 97 9.39 9.15 -9.06
N LEU A 98 8.30 9.32 -9.81
CA LEU A 98 7.64 8.24 -10.56
C LEU A 98 8.22 8.07 -11.96
N GLY A 99 9.12 8.97 -12.38
CA GLY A 99 9.66 9.03 -13.72
C GLY A 99 8.80 9.89 -14.67
N GLU A 100 9.32 10.11 -15.86
CA GLU A 100 8.66 10.86 -16.95
C GLU A 100 8.21 12.29 -16.58
N GLY A 101 8.77 12.85 -15.51
CA GLY A 101 8.40 14.17 -14.96
C GLY A 101 7.13 14.16 -14.12
N VAL A 102 6.78 13.05 -13.54
CA VAL A 102 5.67 12.91 -12.59
C VAL A 102 6.21 12.59 -11.20
N ALA A 103 5.75 13.31 -10.18
CA ALA A 103 6.05 13.01 -8.79
C ALA A 103 4.87 12.31 -8.11
N GLY A 104 5.15 11.50 -7.11
CA GLY A 104 4.15 10.81 -6.31
C GLY A 104 4.27 11.15 -4.83
N ILE A 105 3.16 11.45 -4.17
CA ILE A 105 3.09 11.46 -2.71
C ILE A 105 2.49 10.14 -2.26
N GLU A 106 3.31 9.33 -1.61
CA GLU A 106 2.86 8.10 -0.96
C GLU A 106 2.36 8.41 0.44
N LEU A 107 1.17 7.91 0.76
CA LEU A 107 0.60 7.91 2.11
C LEU A 107 1.02 6.63 2.83
N HIS A 108 1.70 6.76 3.98
CA HIS A 108 2.21 5.60 4.74
C HIS A 108 2.26 5.91 6.24
N SER A 109 1.12 6.17 6.86
CA SER A 109 1.09 6.43 8.30
C SER A 109 1.76 5.31 9.10
N VAL A 110 2.76 5.67 9.92
CA VAL A 110 3.51 4.70 10.73
C VAL A 110 2.66 4.15 11.88
N LEU A 111 1.82 5.00 12.49
CA LEU A 111 1.00 4.61 13.64
C LEU A 111 -0.27 3.85 13.28
N LYS A 112 -0.83 4.13 12.09
CA LYS A 112 -2.10 3.57 11.61
C LYS A 112 -2.03 3.33 10.10
N PRO A 113 -1.15 2.42 9.63
CA PRO A 113 -0.94 2.20 8.21
C PRO A 113 -2.20 1.71 7.48
N GLU A 114 -3.07 1.01 8.19
CA GLU A 114 -4.35 0.52 7.66
C GLU A 114 -5.39 1.63 7.44
N LEU A 115 -5.21 2.80 8.04
CA LEU A 115 -6.17 3.91 7.94
C LEU A 115 -5.60 5.13 7.22
N ASN A 116 -4.29 5.33 7.22
CA ASN A 116 -3.62 6.51 6.68
C ASN A 116 -4.31 7.84 7.10
N PRO A 117 -4.47 8.13 8.40
CA PRO A 117 -5.16 9.34 8.83
C PRO A 117 -4.37 10.58 8.45
N ILE A 118 -5.09 11.65 8.11
CA ILE A 118 -4.49 12.96 7.83
C ILE A 118 -4.00 13.58 9.15
N ASP A 119 -2.71 13.83 9.19
CA ASP A 119 -2.02 14.54 10.27
C ASP A 119 -1.22 15.74 9.74
N GLY A 120 -0.53 16.44 10.63
CA GLY A 120 0.29 17.59 10.27
C GLY A 120 1.46 17.21 9.34
N SER A 121 2.02 16.03 9.49
CA SER A 121 3.12 15.53 8.66
C SER A 121 2.67 15.30 7.21
N LEU A 122 1.51 14.70 7.03
CA LEU A 122 0.91 14.53 5.69
C LEU A 122 0.56 15.88 5.07
N THR A 123 -0.09 16.77 5.83
CA THR A 123 -0.46 18.12 5.33
C THR A 123 0.78 18.90 4.87
N GLN A 124 1.87 18.84 5.63
CA GLN A 124 3.15 19.45 5.23
C GLN A 124 3.73 18.84 3.96
N MET A 125 3.68 17.50 3.82
CA MET A 125 4.17 16.84 2.61
C MET A 125 3.34 17.21 1.38
N LEU A 126 2.03 17.33 1.49
CA LEU A 126 1.15 17.78 0.41
C LEU A 126 1.53 19.20 -0.06
N ALA A 127 1.72 20.13 0.88
CA ALA A 127 2.15 21.51 0.57
C ALA A 127 3.55 21.53 -0.08
N TYR A 128 4.50 20.78 0.50
CA TYR A 128 5.85 20.67 0.00
C TYR A 128 5.87 20.07 -1.41
N GLY A 129 5.19 18.94 -1.63
CA GLY A 129 5.18 18.26 -2.92
C GLY A 129 4.58 19.10 -4.04
N LEU A 130 3.51 19.85 -3.73
CA LEU A 130 2.91 20.78 -4.70
C LEU A 130 3.88 21.89 -5.10
N GLN A 131 4.60 22.49 -4.14
CA GLN A 131 5.58 23.51 -4.42
C GLN A 131 6.79 22.93 -5.17
N TRP A 132 7.27 21.75 -4.74
CA TRP A 132 8.41 21.08 -5.36
C TRP A 132 8.17 20.75 -6.84
N VAL A 133 6.97 20.27 -7.18
CA VAL A 133 6.58 19.98 -8.58
C VAL A 133 6.66 21.23 -9.45
N LYS A 134 6.22 22.38 -8.95
CA LYS A 134 6.30 23.67 -9.65
C LYS A 134 7.75 24.13 -9.84
N ASP A 135 8.54 24.07 -8.77
CA ASP A 135 9.92 24.56 -8.77
C ASP A 135 10.84 23.71 -9.66
N ASN A 136 10.51 22.42 -9.83
CA ASN A 136 11.29 21.48 -10.63
C ASN A 136 10.70 21.19 -12.02
N ASN A 137 9.69 21.94 -12.44
CA ASN A 137 9.02 21.79 -13.74
C ASN A 137 8.50 20.37 -14.00
N TYR A 138 8.01 19.70 -12.98
CA TYR A 138 7.33 18.41 -13.14
C TYR A 138 5.94 18.61 -13.76
N LYS A 139 5.50 17.62 -14.54
CA LYS A 139 4.24 17.65 -15.31
C LYS A 139 3.00 17.39 -14.45
N GLY A 140 3.19 16.76 -13.30
CA GLY A 140 2.07 16.40 -12.43
C GLY A 140 2.48 15.79 -11.10
N LEU A 141 1.51 15.76 -10.19
CA LEU A 141 1.61 15.17 -8.88
C LEU A 141 0.51 14.13 -8.69
N VAL A 142 0.88 12.91 -8.32
CA VAL A 142 -0.05 11.81 -7.98
C VAL A 142 -0.02 11.62 -6.48
N ILE A 143 -1.18 11.43 -5.86
CA ILE A 143 -1.29 11.09 -4.44
C ILE A 143 -1.89 9.70 -4.34
N SER A 144 -1.19 8.77 -3.71
CA SER A 144 -1.61 7.38 -3.58
C SER A 144 -0.87 6.69 -2.42
N GLY A 145 -0.99 5.38 -2.33
CA GLY A 145 -0.25 4.53 -1.40
C GLY A 145 -0.37 3.07 -1.81
N ASP A 146 0.59 2.25 -1.38
CA ASP A 146 0.58 0.80 -1.64
C ASP A 146 -0.35 0.04 -0.67
N GLY A 147 -0.96 0.74 0.30
CA GLY A 147 -1.89 0.14 1.28
C GLY A 147 -3.29 -0.08 0.73
N ASN A 148 -4.08 -0.92 1.43
CA ASN A 148 -5.45 -1.26 1.04
C ASN A 148 -6.41 -0.08 1.12
N ASN A 149 -6.12 0.91 1.96
CA ASN A 149 -6.92 2.11 2.14
C ASN A 149 -6.14 3.35 1.73
N PHE A 150 -6.78 4.22 0.97
CA PHE A 150 -6.19 5.50 0.59
C PHE A 150 -6.00 6.39 1.83
N CYS A 151 -7.11 6.73 2.51
CA CYS A 151 -7.10 7.61 3.68
C CYS A 151 -8.45 7.53 4.40
N ALA A 152 -8.43 7.44 5.73
CA ALA A 152 -9.65 7.45 6.55
C ALA A 152 -10.13 8.86 6.94
N GLY A 153 -9.48 9.92 6.45
CA GLY A 153 -9.77 11.30 6.82
C GLY A 153 -8.92 11.80 7.99
N ALA A 154 -9.40 12.84 8.67
CA ALA A 154 -8.65 13.50 9.75
C ALA A 154 -8.34 12.54 10.92
N ASN A 155 -7.19 12.77 11.56
CA ASN A 155 -6.83 12.05 12.77
C ASN A 155 -7.72 12.49 13.95
N LEU A 156 -8.79 11.71 14.19
CA LEU A 156 -9.79 12.02 15.23
C LEU A 156 -9.21 12.05 16.64
N ASN A 157 -8.12 11.34 16.93
CA ASN A 157 -7.48 11.38 18.24
C ASN A 157 -6.90 12.77 18.54
N LEU A 158 -6.26 13.39 17.55
CA LEU A 158 -5.74 14.76 17.69
C LEU A 158 -6.87 15.79 17.92
N ILE A 159 -7.98 15.62 17.20
CA ILE A 159 -9.16 16.49 17.35
C ILE A 159 -9.78 16.30 18.73
N LEU A 160 -9.94 15.04 19.17
CA LEU A 160 -10.53 14.71 20.48
C LEU A 160 -9.68 15.26 21.63
N GLU A 161 -8.36 15.06 21.57
CA GLU A 161 -7.44 15.59 22.58
C GLU A 161 -7.51 17.12 22.66
N ALA A 162 -7.45 17.81 21.53
CA ALA A 162 -7.57 19.26 21.48
C ALA A 162 -8.93 19.76 22.01
N ALA A 163 -10.03 19.05 21.70
CA ALA A 163 -11.36 19.38 22.19
C ALA A 163 -11.48 19.17 23.72
N GLN A 164 -10.95 18.08 24.26
CA GLN A 164 -10.92 17.82 25.70
C GLN A 164 -10.14 18.89 26.47
N GLN A 165 -9.04 19.36 25.89
CA GLN A 165 -8.22 20.45 26.41
C GLN A 165 -8.83 21.85 26.16
N LYS A 166 -10.00 21.93 25.48
CA LYS A 166 -10.63 23.18 25.02
C LYS A 166 -9.72 24.03 24.14
N ASN A 167 -8.75 23.41 23.48
CA ASN A 167 -7.81 24.09 22.60
C ASN A 167 -8.34 24.14 21.16
N PHE A 168 -9.39 24.90 20.94
CA PHE A 168 -10.07 25.00 19.64
C PHE A 168 -9.20 25.67 18.57
N ALA A 169 -8.22 26.50 18.97
CA ALA A 169 -7.28 27.10 18.04
C ALA A 169 -6.42 26.06 17.28
N VAL A 170 -6.09 24.93 17.92
CA VAL A 170 -5.39 23.83 17.26
C VAL A 170 -6.27 23.19 16.20
N ILE A 171 -7.55 22.94 16.50
CA ILE A 171 -8.51 22.37 15.56
C ILE A 171 -8.68 23.29 14.36
N GLU A 172 -8.87 24.57 14.59
CA GLU A 172 -8.99 25.58 13.53
C GLU A 172 -7.74 25.62 12.65
N LYS A 173 -6.54 25.62 13.26
CA LYS A 173 -5.27 25.60 12.52
C LYS A 173 -5.12 24.37 11.65
N LEU A 174 -5.44 23.17 12.17
CA LEU A 174 -5.36 21.91 11.41
C LEU A 174 -6.31 21.94 10.21
N THR A 175 -7.56 22.38 10.44
CA THR A 175 -8.58 22.46 9.39
C THR A 175 -8.19 23.46 8.31
N ASN A 176 -7.80 24.68 8.71
CA ASN A 176 -7.40 25.73 7.78
C ASN A 176 -6.18 25.33 6.96
N SER A 177 -5.16 24.72 7.58
CA SER A 177 -3.97 24.27 6.86
C SER A 177 -4.31 23.25 5.76
N LEU A 178 -5.16 22.27 6.06
CA LEU A 178 -5.58 21.27 5.09
C LEU A 178 -6.42 21.87 3.96
N GLN A 179 -7.36 22.76 4.30
CA GLN A 179 -8.18 23.46 3.31
C GLN A 179 -7.34 24.32 2.36
N GLN A 180 -6.34 25.04 2.88
CA GLN A 180 -5.42 25.84 2.07
C GLN A 180 -4.64 24.97 1.07
N VAL A 181 -4.15 23.81 1.50
CA VAL A 181 -3.43 22.89 0.61
C VAL A 181 -4.36 22.36 -0.49
N PHE A 182 -5.59 21.96 -0.16
CA PHE A 182 -6.55 21.48 -1.16
C PHE A 182 -6.98 22.58 -2.13
N GLN A 183 -7.13 23.82 -1.66
CA GLN A 183 -7.39 24.96 -2.54
C GLN A 183 -6.21 25.21 -3.49
N ALA A 184 -4.98 25.15 -2.96
CA ALA A 184 -3.79 25.31 -3.79
C ALA A 184 -3.68 24.20 -4.85
N MET A 185 -4.02 22.95 -4.51
CA MET A 185 -4.07 21.83 -5.46
C MET A 185 -5.12 22.00 -6.54
N LYS A 186 -6.30 22.51 -6.17
CA LYS A 186 -7.41 22.72 -7.11
C LYS A 186 -7.08 23.74 -8.20
N TYR A 187 -6.26 24.72 -7.89
CA TYR A 187 -5.96 25.84 -8.78
C TYR A 187 -4.49 25.87 -9.25
N SER A 188 -3.78 24.75 -9.12
CA SER A 188 -2.38 24.59 -9.58
C SER A 188 -2.28 24.17 -11.04
#